data_dc87b9e9b8d2015acb78a323b11cee11
#
_entry.id   dc87b9e9b8d2015acb78a323b11cee11
#
_cell.length_a   1.000
_cell.length_b   1.000
_cell.length_c   1.000
_cell.angle_alpha   90.00
_cell.angle_beta   90.00
_cell.angle_gamma   90.00
#
_symmetry.space_group_name_H-M   'P 1'
#
loop_
_entity.id
_entity.type
_entity.pdbx_description
1 polymer ?
#
loop_
_entity_poly.entity_id
_entity_poly.type
_entity_poly.pdbx_seq_one_letter_code
_entity_poly.pdbx_strand_id
1 'polypeptide(L)'
;MAGLYFHIPFCKRICAYCDFYKSVRLEQMDGVTAAMHRELDERQDYLRGEAVTTRYFGGGTPSLYAPAALKGLLNHAAQLFDCSGAAETTLEANPDDLTGDYLAGLREAGIDRLSIGIQSFDDDCLKLMNRRHTAAQAIGAVRAAQRAGFGNITADLIFGIPGFGGDSLKRSLDGVLSLGVQHISAYHLTVEPDTAFGRRAARGEFRAVDEEVSEEEFLTVHDTLTAAGFEHYEVSNYALPGFRARHNASYWHGTKYLGIGPAAHSFDGEERHWNASSVEKYIAGAPAGKEVLTRRDRFNEYVMTALRTVEGIDLEEAAARFGAKRLARMQEEAAPFLRSGTLRIARGRMALPPEKFLVSDAVIGALFET
;
A
#
# COMPACT_ATOMS: atom_id res chain seq x y z
N MET A 1 -14.22 -6.29 -12.81
CA MET A 1 -13.80 -5.05 -12.12
C MET A 1 -12.29 -5.02 -12.07
N ALA A 2 -11.67 -3.86 -12.31
CA ALA A 2 -10.21 -3.73 -12.36
C ALA A 2 -9.73 -2.43 -11.71
N GLY A 3 -8.42 -2.34 -11.43
CA GLY A 3 -7.75 -1.14 -10.95
C GLY A 3 -6.78 -0.55 -11.98
N LEU A 4 -6.58 0.77 -11.94
CA LEU A 4 -5.44 1.44 -12.60
C LEU A 4 -4.48 1.97 -11.54
N TYR A 5 -3.19 1.64 -11.67
CA TYR A 5 -2.12 2.13 -10.82
C TYR A 5 -1.12 2.94 -11.64
N PHE A 6 -0.80 4.14 -11.21
CA PHE A 6 0.20 5.00 -11.83
C PHE A 6 1.40 5.12 -10.88
N HIS A 7 2.53 4.58 -11.30
CA HIS A 7 3.76 4.67 -10.51
C HIS A 7 4.54 5.93 -10.84
N ILE A 8 4.57 6.87 -9.90
CA ILE A 8 5.33 8.12 -9.99
C ILE A 8 6.64 7.93 -9.21
N PRO A 9 7.79 7.69 -9.87
CA PRO A 9 9.02 7.29 -9.18
C PRO A 9 9.77 8.44 -8.51
N PHE A 10 9.30 9.68 -8.62
CA PHE A 10 10.07 10.86 -8.24
C PHE A 10 9.94 11.22 -6.77
N CYS A 11 11.10 11.58 -6.15
CA CYS A 11 11.18 12.08 -4.79
C CYS A 11 12.16 13.26 -4.73
N LYS A 12 11.83 14.34 -3.98
CA LYS A 12 12.80 15.40 -3.68
C LYS A 12 13.93 14.94 -2.75
N ARG A 13 13.64 13.90 -1.91
CA ARG A 13 14.58 13.33 -0.94
C ARG A 13 14.23 11.87 -0.72
N ILE A 14 15.25 11.02 -0.58
CA ILE A 14 15.07 9.59 -0.30
C ILE A 14 14.98 9.39 1.21
N CYS A 15 13.89 8.79 1.67
CA CYS A 15 13.70 8.41 3.07
C CYS A 15 14.61 7.23 3.44
N ALA A 16 15.06 7.18 4.71
CA ALA A 16 16.06 6.21 5.15
C ALA A 16 15.58 4.74 5.14
N TYR A 17 14.27 4.55 5.21
CA TYR A 17 13.59 3.23 5.26
C TYR A 17 13.04 2.76 3.92
N CYS A 18 12.93 3.65 2.92
CA CYS A 18 12.12 3.38 1.73
C CYS A 18 12.80 2.41 0.77
N ASP A 19 12.10 1.33 0.40
CA ASP A 19 12.52 0.30 -0.54
C ASP A 19 11.87 0.42 -1.93
N PHE A 20 10.83 1.24 -2.10
CA PHE A 20 10.21 1.44 -3.40
C PHE A 20 11.18 1.98 -4.45
N TYR A 21 10.97 1.60 -5.73
CA TYR A 21 11.72 2.19 -6.82
C TYR A 21 11.47 3.71 -6.88
N LYS A 22 12.55 4.49 -6.87
CA LYS A 22 12.52 5.95 -6.77
C LYS A 22 13.68 6.61 -7.50
N SER A 23 13.45 7.84 -7.95
CA SER A 23 14.45 8.71 -8.61
C SER A 23 14.39 10.11 -8.03
N VAL A 24 15.55 10.75 -7.89
CA VAL A 24 15.64 12.17 -7.53
C VAL A 24 15.83 13.07 -8.75
N ARG A 25 15.80 12.52 -9.95
CA ARG A 25 16.00 13.23 -11.23
C ARG A 25 14.69 13.85 -11.70
N LEU A 26 14.26 14.93 -11.05
CA LEU A 26 12.99 15.59 -11.33
C LEU A 26 12.89 16.13 -12.75
N GLU A 27 14.01 16.41 -13.41
CA GLU A 27 14.08 16.85 -14.82
C GLU A 27 13.54 15.82 -15.81
N GLN A 28 13.37 14.55 -15.39
CA GLN A 28 12.83 13.48 -16.23
C GLN A 28 11.30 13.34 -16.12
N MET A 29 10.63 14.16 -15.31
CA MET A 29 9.18 14.03 -15.05
C MET A 29 8.36 14.13 -16.34
N ASP A 30 8.63 15.09 -17.20
CA ASP A 30 7.89 15.27 -18.47
C ASP A 30 8.10 14.07 -19.40
N GLY A 31 9.33 13.54 -19.45
CA GLY A 31 9.63 12.34 -20.23
C GLY A 31 8.89 11.10 -19.75
N VAL A 32 8.77 10.91 -18.42
CA VAL A 32 8.00 9.82 -17.82
C VAL A 32 6.51 10.01 -18.09
N THR A 33 5.99 11.23 -17.96
CA THR A 33 4.57 11.53 -18.26
C THR A 33 4.22 11.20 -19.71
N ALA A 34 5.06 11.62 -20.66
CA ALA A 34 4.88 11.31 -22.08
C ALA A 34 4.95 9.78 -22.33
N ALA A 35 5.85 9.07 -21.64
CA ALA A 35 5.93 7.62 -21.74
C ALA A 35 4.70 6.92 -21.14
N MET A 36 4.14 7.42 -20.04
CA MET A 36 2.89 6.90 -19.46
C MET A 36 1.71 7.04 -20.42
N HIS A 37 1.61 8.15 -21.14
CA HIS A 37 0.58 8.32 -22.16
C HIS A 37 0.73 7.31 -23.29
N ARG A 38 1.95 7.06 -23.78
CA ARG A 38 2.20 6.02 -24.80
C ARG A 38 1.86 4.63 -24.28
N GLU A 39 2.23 4.31 -23.04
CA GLU A 39 1.93 3.01 -22.43
C GLU A 39 0.43 2.78 -22.28
N LEU A 40 -0.36 3.82 -21.95
CA LEU A 40 -1.82 3.73 -21.93
C LEU A 40 -2.38 3.33 -23.29
N ASP A 41 -1.92 3.98 -24.38
CA ASP A 41 -2.31 3.64 -25.75
C ASP A 41 -1.93 2.21 -26.14
N GLU A 42 -0.70 1.79 -25.83
CA GLU A 42 -0.16 0.46 -26.13
C GLU A 42 -0.89 -0.66 -25.37
N ARG A 43 -1.42 -0.36 -24.19
CA ARG A 43 -2.04 -1.35 -23.29
C ARG A 43 -3.55 -1.18 -23.12
N GLN A 44 -4.22 -0.46 -24.04
CA GLN A 44 -5.66 -0.21 -23.98
C GLN A 44 -6.52 -1.49 -23.89
N ASP A 45 -6.06 -2.61 -24.46
CA ASP A 45 -6.77 -3.88 -24.45
C ASP A 45 -6.43 -4.79 -23.26
N TYR A 46 -5.49 -4.36 -22.37
CA TYR A 46 -4.96 -5.21 -21.29
C TYR A 46 -6.06 -5.70 -20.32
N LEU A 47 -7.00 -4.85 -19.98
CA LEU A 47 -8.10 -5.18 -19.07
C LEU A 47 -9.28 -5.88 -19.77
N ARG A 48 -9.20 -6.14 -21.09
CA ARG A 48 -10.20 -6.91 -21.85
C ARG A 48 -11.64 -6.38 -21.66
N GLY A 49 -11.82 -5.07 -21.56
CA GLY A 49 -13.12 -4.42 -21.37
C GLY A 49 -13.70 -4.47 -19.96
N GLU A 50 -12.92 -4.91 -18.97
CA GLU A 50 -13.36 -4.83 -17.58
C GLU A 50 -13.44 -3.37 -17.11
N ALA A 51 -14.53 -3.02 -16.41
CA ALA A 51 -14.72 -1.68 -15.86
C ALA A 51 -13.68 -1.38 -14.76
N VAL A 52 -13.06 -0.21 -14.84
CA VAL A 52 -12.12 0.32 -13.85
C VAL A 52 -12.89 0.93 -12.69
N THR A 53 -12.72 0.35 -11.50
CA THR A 53 -13.42 0.81 -10.29
C THR A 53 -12.55 1.65 -9.37
N THR A 54 -11.22 1.57 -9.51
CA THR A 54 -10.28 2.35 -8.71
C THR A 54 -9.11 2.86 -9.55
N ARG A 55 -8.61 4.06 -9.20
CA ARG A 55 -7.41 4.67 -9.80
C ARG A 55 -6.50 5.12 -8.67
N TYR A 56 -5.21 4.87 -8.80
CA TYR A 56 -4.26 5.13 -7.71
C TYR A 56 -2.95 5.69 -8.26
N PHE A 57 -2.51 6.83 -7.74
CA PHE A 57 -1.18 7.38 -7.97
C PHE A 57 -0.30 7.13 -6.75
N GLY A 58 0.74 6.33 -6.92
CA GLY A 58 1.65 5.94 -5.85
C GLY A 58 3.11 5.84 -6.26
N GLY A 59 3.93 5.30 -5.37
CA GLY A 59 5.33 4.96 -5.62
C GLY A 59 6.34 5.84 -4.89
N GLY A 60 6.89 6.84 -5.55
CA GLY A 60 7.81 7.81 -4.94
C GLY A 60 7.05 8.92 -4.20
N THR A 61 6.72 9.98 -4.90
CA THR A 61 5.97 11.13 -4.35
C THR A 61 5.07 11.72 -5.45
N PRO A 62 3.87 11.17 -5.65
CA PRO A 62 2.94 11.65 -6.68
C PRO A 62 2.53 13.12 -6.52
N SER A 63 2.55 13.64 -5.27
CA SER A 63 2.27 15.05 -4.99
C SER A 63 3.29 16.05 -5.57
N LEU A 64 4.33 15.57 -6.25
CA LEU A 64 5.24 16.42 -7.03
C LEU A 64 4.68 16.80 -8.41
N TYR A 65 3.70 16.03 -8.90
CA TYR A 65 3.08 16.31 -10.19
C TYR A 65 2.07 17.45 -10.07
N ALA A 66 2.08 18.33 -11.07
CA ALA A 66 1.05 19.36 -11.18
C ALA A 66 -0.33 18.70 -11.34
N PRO A 67 -1.39 19.23 -10.71
CA PRO A 67 -2.75 18.68 -10.84
C PRO A 67 -3.20 18.53 -12.30
N ALA A 68 -2.76 19.43 -13.18
CA ALA A 68 -3.06 19.36 -14.62
C ALA A 68 -2.47 18.12 -15.31
N ALA A 69 -1.26 17.70 -14.93
CA ALA A 69 -0.64 16.48 -15.46
C ALA A 69 -1.36 15.21 -14.98
N LEU A 70 -1.73 15.15 -13.69
CA LEU A 70 -2.55 14.06 -13.13
C LEU A 70 -3.90 13.97 -13.83
N LYS A 71 -4.58 15.12 -14.02
CA LYS A 71 -5.84 15.21 -14.77
C LYS A 71 -5.68 14.73 -16.21
N GLY A 72 -4.57 15.08 -16.87
CA GLY A 72 -4.24 14.61 -18.21
C GLY A 72 -4.19 13.08 -18.30
N LEU A 73 -3.49 12.42 -17.37
CA LEU A 73 -3.41 10.95 -17.30
C LEU A 73 -4.77 10.32 -17.02
N LEU A 74 -5.56 10.88 -16.09
CA LEU A 74 -6.92 10.39 -15.77
C LEU A 74 -7.87 10.52 -16.96
N ASN A 75 -7.83 11.65 -17.66
CA ASN A 75 -8.67 11.88 -18.84
C ASN A 75 -8.27 10.93 -19.98
N HIS A 76 -6.98 10.70 -20.21
CA HIS A 76 -6.52 9.78 -21.23
C HIS A 76 -6.95 8.34 -20.90
N ALA A 77 -6.77 7.91 -19.65
CA ALA A 77 -7.24 6.61 -19.21
C ALA A 77 -8.76 6.44 -19.39
N ALA A 78 -9.55 7.50 -19.12
CA ALA A 78 -11.01 7.46 -19.29
C ALA A 78 -11.47 7.43 -20.76
N GLN A 79 -10.61 7.77 -21.72
CA GLN A 79 -10.88 7.60 -23.14
C GLN A 79 -10.68 6.16 -23.62
N LEU A 80 -9.79 5.41 -22.95
CA LEU A 80 -9.38 4.06 -23.34
C LEU A 80 -10.08 2.96 -22.53
N PHE A 81 -10.45 3.25 -21.28
CA PHE A 81 -11.07 2.28 -20.37
C PHE A 81 -12.41 2.80 -19.85
N ASP A 82 -13.32 1.88 -19.57
CA ASP A 82 -14.57 2.23 -18.88
C ASP A 82 -14.27 2.58 -17.41
N CYS A 83 -14.14 3.86 -17.14
CA CYS A 83 -13.94 4.44 -15.81
C CYS A 83 -15.23 5.03 -15.22
N SER A 84 -16.40 4.79 -15.81
CA SER A 84 -17.68 5.40 -15.38
C SER A 84 -18.08 4.99 -13.96
N GLY A 85 -17.68 3.80 -13.53
CA GLY A 85 -17.89 3.26 -12.19
C GLY A 85 -16.73 3.49 -11.20
N ALA A 86 -15.76 4.36 -11.53
CA ALA A 86 -14.61 4.59 -10.65
C ALA A 86 -15.05 5.26 -9.34
N ALA A 87 -14.99 4.47 -8.26
CA ALA A 87 -15.49 4.85 -6.94
C ALA A 87 -14.40 5.38 -6.00
N GLU A 88 -13.13 5.35 -6.44
CA GLU A 88 -11.97 5.84 -5.67
C GLU A 88 -10.87 6.28 -6.62
N THR A 89 -10.36 7.50 -6.43
CA THR A 89 -9.15 8.00 -7.08
C THR A 89 -8.21 8.54 -6.02
N THR A 90 -7.19 7.74 -5.68
CA THR A 90 -6.26 8.04 -4.60
C THR A 90 -4.97 8.69 -5.12
N LEU A 91 -4.43 9.62 -4.35
CA LEU A 91 -3.08 10.17 -4.54
C LEU A 91 -2.28 10.05 -3.24
N GLU A 92 -1.08 9.48 -3.32
CA GLU A 92 -0.10 9.56 -2.23
C GLU A 92 0.56 10.93 -2.20
N ALA A 93 0.72 11.50 -1.01
CA ALA A 93 1.25 12.83 -0.83
C ALA A 93 2.20 12.96 0.36
N ASN A 94 3.23 13.81 0.18
CA ASN A 94 3.99 14.30 1.32
C ASN A 94 3.30 15.55 1.92
N PRO A 95 3.30 15.70 3.25
CA PRO A 95 2.66 16.86 3.90
C PRO A 95 3.11 18.21 3.38
N ASP A 96 4.41 18.37 3.10
CA ASP A 96 5.01 19.63 2.67
C ASP A 96 4.71 20.02 1.20
N ASP A 97 4.07 19.16 0.44
CA ASP A 97 3.60 19.47 -0.92
C ASP A 97 2.12 19.94 -0.94
N LEU A 98 1.35 19.77 0.16
CA LEU A 98 -0.10 20.00 0.22
C LEU A 98 -0.44 21.46 0.59
N THR A 99 -0.33 22.38 -0.39
CA THR A 99 -0.82 23.76 -0.26
C THR A 99 -2.32 23.84 -0.59
N GLY A 100 -2.99 24.95 -0.17
CA GLY A 100 -4.42 25.15 -0.47
C GLY A 100 -4.74 25.13 -1.97
N ASP A 101 -3.92 25.83 -2.78
CA ASP A 101 -4.12 25.88 -4.24
C ASP A 101 -3.87 24.51 -4.90
N TYR A 102 -2.85 23.77 -4.41
CA TYR A 102 -2.58 22.43 -4.89
C TYR A 102 -3.73 21.48 -4.59
N LEU A 103 -4.27 21.51 -3.37
CA LEU A 103 -5.41 20.70 -2.95
C LEU A 103 -6.69 21.01 -3.75
N ALA A 104 -6.95 22.29 -4.02
CA ALA A 104 -8.06 22.69 -4.90
C ALA A 104 -7.87 22.11 -6.31
N GLY A 105 -6.67 22.23 -6.88
CA GLY A 105 -6.33 21.63 -8.18
C GLY A 105 -6.49 20.12 -8.22
N LEU A 106 -6.15 19.40 -7.14
CA LEU A 106 -6.35 17.94 -7.03
C LEU A 106 -7.85 17.59 -7.07
N ARG A 107 -8.71 18.34 -6.37
CA ARG A 107 -10.17 18.15 -6.43
C ARG A 107 -10.69 18.35 -7.86
N GLU A 108 -10.25 19.39 -8.54
CA GLU A 108 -10.59 19.66 -9.94
C GLU A 108 -10.05 18.60 -10.93
N ALA A 109 -8.94 17.95 -10.57
CA ALA A 109 -8.39 16.85 -11.33
C ALA A 109 -9.17 15.53 -11.13
N GLY A 110 -10.08 15.46 -10.16
CA GLY A 110 -10.88 14.28 -9.87
C GLY A 110 -10.22 13.33 -8.86
N ILE A 111 -9.26 13.81 -8.06
CA ILE A 111 -8.75 13.09 -6.89
C ILE A 111 -9.76 13.24 -5.75
N ASP A 112 -10.21 12.14 -5.18
CA ASP A 112 -11.21 12.11 -4.10
C ASP A 112 -10.68 11.54 -2.78
N ARG A 113 -9.51 10.89 -2.80
CA ARG A 113 -8.86 10.29 -1.66
C ARG A 113 -7.38 10.67 -1.60
N LEU A 114 -6.86 10.97 -0.40
CA LEU A 114 -5.43 11.21 -0.16
C LEU A 114 -4.85 10.16 0.79
N SER A 115 -3.62 9.70 0.51
CA SER A 115 -2.77 8.99 1.47
C SER A 115 -1.60 9.90 1.82
N ILE A 116 -1.55 10.35 3.08
CA ILE A 116 -0.60 11.37 3.52
C ILE A 116 0.46 10.73 4.40
N GLY A 117 1.68 10.70 3.90
CA GLY A 117 2.83 10.10 4.59
C GLY A 117 3.31 10.95 5.78
N ILE A 118 2.62 10.87 6.92
CA ILE A 118 2.98 11.55 8.17
C ILE A 118 4.18 10.88 8.82
N GLN A 119 4.15 9.56 8.93
CA GLN A 119 5.11 8.61 9.48
C GLN A 119 5.26 8.68 11.00
N SER A 120 5.39 9.87 11.61
CA SER A 120 5.51 10.07 13.05
C SER A 120 5.10 11.50 13.46
N PHE A 121 4.69 11.68 14.71
CA PHE A 121 4.48 12.99 15.32
C PHE A 121 5.65 13.38 16.24
N ASP A 122 6.79 12.73 16.10
CA ASP A 122 8.05 13.04 16.77
C ASP A 122 9.05 13.57 15.74
N ASP A 123 9.47 14.83 15.89
CA ASP A 123 10.34 15.51 14.92
C ASP A 123 11.74 14.86 14.86
N ASP A 124 12.25 14.26 15.93
CA ASP A 124 13.54 13.60 15.92
C ASP A 124 13.44 12.22 15.22
N CYS A 125 12.31 11.54 15.37
CA CYS A 125 11.99 10.35 14.58
C CYS A 125 11.91 10.69 13.07
N LEU A 126 11.21 11.76 12.71
CA LEU A 126 11.13 12.24 11.32
C LEU A 126 12.51 12.58 10.74
N LYS A 127 13.40 13.21 11.52
CA LYS A 127 14.79 13.47 11.12
C LYS A 127 15.58 12.18 10.91
N LEU A 128 15.46 11.19 11.83
CA LEU A 128 16.10 9.89 11.69
C LEU A 128 15.68 9.20 10.38
N MET A 129 14.40 9.27 10.04
CA MET A 129 13.81 8.73 8.80
C MET A 129 14.16 9.56 7.55
N ASN A 130 14.88 10.67 7.68
CA ASN A 130 15.20 11.62 6.61
C ASN A 130 13.95 12.25 5.97
N ARG A 131 12.89 12.51 6.76
CA ARG A 131 11.68 13.20 6.29
C ARG A 131 11.93 14.69 6.13
N ARG A 132 11.19 15.34 5.21
CA ARG A 132 11.33 16.79 4.90
C ARG A 132 10.43 17.67 5.76
N HIS A 133 9.34 17.11 6.29
CA HIS A 133 8.34 17.82 7.07
C HIS A 133 8.52 17.59 8.57
N THR A 134 7.91 18.46 9.37
CA THR A 134 7.74 18.33 10.82
C THR A 134 6.34 17.84 11.17
N ALA A 135 6.14 17.39 12.41
CA ALA A 135 4.82 17.01 12.92
C ALA A 135 3.79 18.15 12.77
N ALA A 136 4.19 19.40 13.06
CA ALA A 136 3.33 20.56 12.89
C ALA A 136 2.91 20.77 11.42
N GLN A 137 3.81 20.57 10.47
CA GLN A 137 3.50 20.65 9.03
C GLN A 137 2.55 19.52 8.61
N ALA A 138 2.72 18.31 9.13
CA ALA A 138 1.82 17.18 8.85
C ALA A 138 0.39 17.47 9.35
N ILE A 139 0.24 18.00 10.57
CA ILE A 139 -1.06 18.44 11.12
C ILE A 139 -1.68 19.51 10.21
N GLY A 140 -0.89 20.53 9.84
CA GLY A 140 -1.34 21.61 8.95
C GLY A 140 -1.84 21.12 7.61
N ALA A 141 -1.13 20.15 6.99
CA ALA A 141 -1.46 19.56 5.71
C ALA A 141 -2.79 18.77 5.75
N VAL A 142 -2.99 17.91 6.77
CA VAL A 142 -4.26 17.18 6.94
C VAL A 142 -5.42 18.16 7.14
N ARG A 143 -5.26 19.19 7.99
CA ARG A 143 -6.29 20.21 8.19
C ARG A 143 -6.57 21.02 6.94
N ALA A 144 -5.55 21.29 6.10
CA ALA A 144 -5.74 21.94 4.81
C ALA A 144 -6.51 21.05 3.84
N ALA A 145 -6.18 19.74 3.77
CA ALA A 145 -6.92 18.77 2.95
C ALA A 145 -8.41 18.68 3.36
N GLN A 146 -8.68 18.62 4.66
CA GLN A 146 -10.05 18.63 5.19
C GLN A 146 -10.81 19.91 4.78
N ARG A 147 -10.18 21.09 4.91
CA ARG A 147 -10.80 22.37 4.46
C ARG A 147 -11.02 22.43 2.95
N ALA A 148 -10.18 21.76 2.16
CA ALA A 148 -10.35 21.63 0.71
C ALA A 148 -11.42 20.60 0.30
N GLY A 149 -12.12 19.99 1.26
CA GLY A 149 -13.23 19.06 1.03
C GLY A 149 -12.82 17.60 0.82
N PHE A 150 -11.59 17.20 1.19
CA PHE A 150 -11.23 15.77 1.23
C PHE A 150 -11.83 15.13 2.49
N GLY A 151 -12.84 14.29 2.29
CA GLY A 151 -13.52 13.52 3.34
C GLY A 151 -13.04 12.06 3.46
N ASN A 152 -12.05 11.65 2.66
CA ASN A 152 -11.44 10.34 2.71
C ASN A 152 -9.91 10.51 2.70
N ILE A 153 -9.32 10.50 3.90
CA ILE A 153 -7.89 10.73 4.11
C ILE A 153 -7.31 9.55 4.89
N THR A 154 -6.24 9.00 4.34
CA THR A 154 -5.33 8.09 5.06
C THR A 154 -4.20 8.91 5.67
N ALA A 155 -3.88 8.63 6.91
CA ALA A 155 -2.64 9.02 7.56
C ALA A 155 -1.73 7.80 7.68
N ASP A 156 -0.55 7.85 7.07
CA ASP A 156 0.40 6.76 7.14
C ASP A 156 1.35 6.98 8.33
N LEU A 157 1.51 5.97 9.18
CA LEU A 157 2.42 5.92 10.32
C LEU A 157 3.40 4.78 10.17
N ILE A 158 4.60 4.94 10.75
CA ILE A 158 5.59 3.86 10.90
C ILE A 158 5.90 3.72 12.39
N PHE A 159 5.84 2.49 12.89
CA PHE A 159 6.24 2.10 14.25
C PHE A 159 7.33 1.02 14.20
N GLY A 160 7.84 0.54 15.35
CA GLY A 160 8.99 -0.36 15.39
C GLY A 160 10.31 0.36 15.10
N ILE A 161 10.37 1.67 15.37
CA ILE A 161 11.57 2.49 15.09
C ILE A 161 12.42 2.54 16.35
N PRO A 162 13.69 2.05 16.30
CA PRO A 162 14.57 2.03 17.46
C PRO A 162 14.71 3.39 18.14
N GLY A 163 14.44 3.45 19.43
CA GLY A 163 14.50 4.65 20.25
C GLY A 163 13.25 5.54 20.20
N PHE A 164 12.21 5.16 19.42
CA PHE A 164 10.98 5.92 19.25
C PHE A 164 9.70 5.12 19.55
N GLY A 165 9.79 4.07 20.37
CA GLY A 165 8.64 3.38 20.97
C GLY A 165 8.03 4.15 22.15
N GLY A 166 7.23 3.46 22.98
CA GLY A 166 6.66 4.01 24.20
C GLY A 166 5.97 5.37 24.02
N ASP A 167 6.46 6.42 24.69
CA ASP A 167 5.86 7.76 24.63
C ASP A 167 5.87 8.39 23.24
N SER A 168 6.85 8.08 22.39
CA SER A 168 6.90 8.59 21.01
C SER A 168 5.83 7.95 20.14
N LEU A 169 5.64 6.63 20.24
CA LEU A 169 4.54 5.92 19.59
C LEU A 169 3.19 6.43 20.07
N LYS A 170 3.02 6.58 21.40
CA LYS A 170 1.79 7.11 21.99
C LYS A 170 1.47 8.51 21.47
N ARG A 171 2.45 9.43 21.45
CA ARG A 171 2.24 10.76 20.81
C ARG A 171 1.79 10.67 19.37
N SER A 172 2.33 9.72 18.61
CA SER A 172 1.96 9.52 17.21
C SER A 172 0.53 9.00 17.07
N LEU A 173 0.10 8.08 17.93
CA LEU A 173 -1.27 7.56 17.96
C LEU A 173 -2.28 8.64 18.41
N ASP A 174 -2.00 9.36 19.51
CA ASP A 174 -2.83 10.47 19.98
C ASP A 174 -2.91 11.58 18.91
N GLY A 175 -1.79 11.88 18.27
CA GLY A 175 -1.71 12.87 17.20
C GLY A 175 -2.60 12.51 16.01
N VAL A 176 -2.49 11.30 15.47
CA VAL A 176 -3.28 10.88 14.32
C VAL A 176 -4.77 10.81 14.63
N LEU A 177 -5.13 10.31 15.81
CA LEU A 177 -6.54 10.28 16.27
C LEU A 177 -7.14 11.67 16.40
N SER A 178 -6.35 12.66 16.87
CA SER A 178 -6.80 14.06 16.98
C SER A 178 -7.11 14.72 15.63
N LEU A 179 -6.60 14.17 14.52
CA LEU A 179 -6.85 14.69 13.17
C LEU A 179 -8.24 14.33 12.65
N GLY A 180 -8.89 13.29 13.16
CA GLY A 180 -10.20 12.83 12.70
C GLY A 180 -10.16 12.32 11.26
N VAL A 181 -9.09 11.64 10.86
CA VAL A 181 -8.98 10.96 9.56
C VAL A 181 -9.83 9.69 9.54
N GLN A 182 -10.20 9.23 8.35
CA GLN A 182 -11.08 8.09 8.18
C GLN A 182 -10.33 6.76 8.06
N HIS A 183 -9.02 6.82 7.79
CA HIS A 183 -8.18 5.65 7.54
C HIS A 183 -6.77 5.91 8.10
N ILE A 184 -6.15 4.87 8.63
CA ILE A 184 -4.77 4.91 9.15
C ILE A 184 -4.05 3.69 8.60
N SER A 185 -2.90 3.91 7.96
CA SER A 185 -1.93 2.86 7.66
C SER A 185 -0.85 2.91 8.73
N ALA A 186 -0.68 1.82 9.47
CA ALA A 186 0.36 1.70 10.49
C ALA A 186 1.31 0.57 10.10
N TYR A 187 2.48 0.92 9.60
CA TYR A 187 3.48 -0.01 9.12
C TYR A 187 4.51 -0.30 10.20
N HIS A 188 4.77 -1.58 10.48
CA HIS A 188 5.95 -1.96 11.24
C HIS A 188 7.20 -1.74 10.38
N LEU A 189 8.25 -1.12 10.93
CA LEU A 189 9.48 -0.88 10.20
C LEU A 189 10.17 -2.20 9.83
N THR A 190 10.27 -2.47 8.53
CA THR A 190 11.13 -3.52 7.97
C THR A 190 12.43 -2.89 7.49
N VAL A 191 13.56 -3.49 7.86
CA VAL A 191 14.90 -2.98 7.51
C VAL A 191 15.41 -3.71 6.27
N GLU A 192 15.07 -3.16 5.11
CA GLU A 192 15.48 -3.73 3.81
C GLU A 192 16.95 -3.43 3.49
N PRO A 193 17.72 -4.42 2.96
CA PRO A 193 19.17 -4.29 2.75
C PRO A 193 19.59 -3.09 1.93
N ASP A 194 18.83 -2.76 0.88
CA ASP A 194 19.16 -1.69 -0.08
C ASP A 194 18.76 -0.28 0.39
N THR A 195 18.16 -0.16 1.57
CA THR A 195 17.79 1.12 2.18
C THR A 195 18.96 1.75 2.93
N ALA A 196 18.82 3.04 3.32
CA ALA A 196 19.84 3.67 4.16
C ALA A 196 19.91 3.01 5.55
N PHE A 197 18.77 2.57 6.10
CA PHE A 197 18.74 1.81 7.36
C PHE A 197 19.39 0.44 7.20
N GLY A 198 19.15 -0.29 6.10
CA GLY A 198 19.79 -1.57 5.82
C GLY A 198 21.31 -1.47 5.73
N ARG A 199 21.82 -0.47 5.00
CA ARG A 199 23.27 -0.21 4.92
C ARG A 199 23.90 0.15 6.28
N ARG A 200 23.16 0.91 7.13
CA ARG A 200 23.60 1.19 8.52
C ARG A 200 23.55 -0.05 9.39
N ALA A 201 22.53 -0.89 9.22
CA ALA A 201 22.41 -2.16 9.95
C ALA A 201 23.58 -3.11 9.60
N ALA A 202 23.94 -3.22 8.32
CA ALA A 202 25.09 -4.02 7.87
C ALA A 202 26.43 -3.56 8.47
N ARG A 203 26.52 -2.28 8.90
CA ARG A 203 27.71 -1.74 9.60
C ARG A 203 27.59 -1.76 11.13
N GLY A 204 26.49 -2.30 11.67
CA GLY A 204 26.23 -2.29 13.13
C GLY A 204 25.83 -0.91 13.69
N GLU A 205 25.51 0.06 12.85
CA GLU A 205 25.14 1.45 13.20
C GLU A 205 23.63 1.63 13.41
N PHE A 206 22.85 0.63 13.08
CA PHE A 206 21.39 0.60 13.24
C PHE A 206 20.95 -0.82 13.59
N ARG A 207 20.16 -0.99 14.62
CA ARG A 207 19.60 -2.28 15.02
C ARG A 207 18.08 -2.14 15.06
N ALA A 208 17.36 -3.03 14.39
CA ALA A 208 15.91 -3.13 14.52
C ALA A 208 15.51 -3.40 15.98
N VAL A 209 14.30 -3.08 16.35
CA VAL A 209 13.75 -3.44 17.66
C VAL A 209 13.67 -4.96 17.81
N ASP A 210 13.74 -5.45 19.03
CA ASP A 210 13.62 -6.89 19.31
C ASP A 210 12.17 -7.37 19.12
N GLU A 211 11.95 -8.66 18.93
CA GLU A 211 10.63 -9.24 18.65
C GLU A 211 9.61 -8.94 19.75
N GLU A 212 10.01 -8.97 21.03
CA GLU A 212 9.14 -8.64 22.16
C GLU A 212 8.65 -7.18 22.08
N VAL A 213 9.54 -6.24 21.75
CA VAL A 213 9.19 -4.83 21.55
C VAL A 213 8.30 -4.66 20.32
N SER A 214 8.56 -5.39 19.23
CA SER A 214 7.73 -5.39 18.04
C SER A 214 6.30 -5.84 18.33
N GLU A 215 6.12 -6.91 19.13
CA GLU A 215 4.82 -7.42 19.54
C GLU A 215 4.09 -6.42 20.46
N GLU A 216 4.77 -5.84 21.44
CA GLU A 216 4.22 -4.83 22.35
C GLU A 216 3.73 -3.60 21.59
N GLU A 217 4.56 -3.05 20.69
CA GLU A 217 4.19 -1.88 19.89
C GLU A 217 3.04 -2.19 18.92
N PHE A 218 3.06 -3.36 18.26
CA PHE A 218 1.97 -3.79 17.38
C PHE A 218 0.64 -3.89 18.14
N LEU A 219 0.64 -4.53 19.31
CA LEU A 219 -0.57 -4.63 20.14
C LEU A 219 -1.02 -3.26 20.64
N THR A 220 -0.09 -2.38 21.00
CA THR A 220 -0.41 -0.99 21.39
C THR A 220 -1.12 -0.25 20.25
N VAL A 221 -0.63 -0.37 19.01
CA VAL A 221 -1.28 0.22 17.81
C VAL A 221 -2.66 -0.39 17.60
N HIS A 222 -2.75 -1.72 17.62
CA HIS A 222 -4.00 -2.46 17.43
C HIS A 222 -5.06 -2.03 18.44
N ASP A 223 -4.74 -2.10 19.74
CA ASP A 223 -5.68 -1.81 20.82
C ASP A 223 -6.12 -0.34 20.81
N THR A 224 -5.17 0.57 20.59
CA THR A 224 -5.46 2.02 20.56
C THR A 224 -6.41 2.37 19.42
N LEU A 225 -6.12 1.90 18.19
CA LEU A 225 -6.92 2.26 17.02
C LEU A 225 -8.29 1.55 17.03
N THR A 226 -8.35 0.29 17.47
CA THR A 226 -9.63 -0.42 17.58
C THR A 226 -10.52 0.14 18.68
N ALA A 227 -9.95 0.54 19.82
CA ALA A 227 -10.69 1.25 20.88
C ALA A 227 -11.24 2.61 20.41
N ALA A 228 -10.58 3.26 19.44
CA ALA A 228 -11.05 4.48 18.79
C ALA A 228 -12.09 4.24 17.67
N GLY A 229 -12.52 2.99 17.45
CA GLY A 229 -13.59 2.63 16.51
C GLY A 229 -13.12 2.30 15.09
N PHE A 230 -11.80 2.17 14.85
CA PHE A 230 -11.29 1.70 13.57
C PHE A 230 -11.36 0.17 13.47
N GLU A 231 -11.73 -0.33 12.31
CA GLU A 231 -11.61 -1.74 11.95
C GLU A 231 -10.16 -2.02 11.51
N HIS A 232 -9.47 -2.95 12.18
CA HIS A 232 -8.19 -3.48 11.71
C HIS A 232 -8.47 -4.54 10.64
N TYR A 233 -8.63 -4.13 9.39
CA TYR A 233 -9.20 -4.97 8.33
C TYR A 233 -8.18 -5.77 7.52
N GLU A 234 -6.90 -5.38 7.54
CA GLU A 234 -5.78 -6.12 6.94
C GLU A 234 -4.48 -5.75 7.67
N VAL A 235 -3.40 -6.42 7.36
CA VAL A 235 -2.15 -6.50 8.13
C VAL A 235 -1.60 -5.15 8.64
N SER A 236 -1.77 -4.07 7.87
CA SER A 236 -1.23 -2.73 8.21
C SER A 236 -2.27 -1.63 8.20
N ASN A 237 -3.54 -1.91 7.86
CA ASN A 237 -4.51 -0.86 7.61
C ASN A 237 -5.72 -0.93 8.54
N TYR A 238 -6.10 0.27 9.00
CA TYR A 238 -7.22 0.52 9.91
C TYR A 238 -8.16 1.54 9.27
N ALA A 239 -9.46 1.29 9.31
CA ALA A 239 -10.45 2.17 8.72
C ALA A 239 -11.67 2.33 9.60
N LEU A 240 -12.27 3.53 9.62
CA LEU A 240 -13.64 3.67 10.10
C LEU A 240 -14.60 2.91 9.17
N PRO A 241 -15.75 2.41 9.65
CA PRO A 241 -16.71 1.69 8.84
C PRO A 241 -17.05 2.43 7.54
N GLY A 242 -16.90 1.72 6.40
CA GLY A 242 -17.16 2.27 5.06
C GLY A 242 -15.97 3.00 4.40
N PHE A 243 -14.81 3.12 5.07
CA PHE A 243 -13.63 3.86 4.56
C PHE A 243 -12.41 2.99 4.27
N ARG A 244 -12.57 1.66 4.16
CA ARG A 244 -11.48 0.78 3.71
C ARG A 244 -10.97 1.24 2.34
N ALA A 245 -9.65 1.27 2.16
CA ALA A 245 -9.00 1.64 0.90
C ALA A 245 -9.34 0.62 -0.20
N ARG A 246 -10.17 1.02 -1.15
CA ARG A 246 -10.71 0.08 -2.17
C ARG A 246 -9.63 -0.42 -3.11
N HIS A 247 -8.73 0.46 -3.54
CA HIS A 247 -7.64 0.08 -4.43
C HIS A 247 -6.71 -0.93 -3.76
N ASN A 248 -6.24 -0.65 -2.53
CA ASN A 248 -5.34 -1.54 -1.80
C ASN A 248 -6.04 -2.86 -1.45
N ALA A 249 -7.30 -2.82 -0.99
CA ALA A 249 -8.09 -4.02 -0.72
C ALA A 249 -8.26 -4.90 -1.97
N SER A 250 -8.32 -4.32 -3.18
CA SER A 250 -8.48 -5.08 -4.41
C SER A 250 -7.32 -6.05 -4.69
N TYR A 251 -6.09 -5.72 -4.26
CA TYR A 251 -4.94 -6.62 -4.39
C TYR A 251 -5.11 -7.89 -3.56
N TRP A 252 -5.66 -7.76 -2.35
CA TRP A 252 -5.92 -8.90 -1.46
C TRP A 252 -6.97 -9.86 -2.00
N HIS A 253 -7.87 -9.35 -2.85
CA HIS A 253 -8.91 -10.15 -3.51
C HIS A 253 -8.51 -10.69 -4.89
N GLY A 254 -7.23 -10.50 -5.30
CA GLY A 254 -6.76 -10.96 -6.61
C GLY A 254 -7.45 -10.26 -7.78
N THR A 255 -7.92 -9.02 -7.59
CA THR A 255 -8.53 -8.21 -8.64
C THR A 255 -7.49 -7.85 -9.68
N LYS A 256 -7.87 -7.88 -10.96
CA LYS A 256 -7.01 -7.46 -12.07
C LYS A 256 -6.66 -5.99 -11.96
N TYR A 257 -5.45 -5.65 -12.34
CA TYR A 257 -5.02 -4.25 -12.40
C TYR A 257 -3.98 -4.02 -13.50
N LEU A 258 -3.99 -2.83 -14.04
CA LEU A 258 -2.99 -2.32 -14.96
C LEU A 258 -2.14 -1.27 -14.26
N GLY A 259 -0.85 -1.53 -14.14
CA GLY A 259 0.15 -0.58 -13.67
C GLY A 259 0.85 0.11 -14.83
N ILE A 260 0.91 1.43 -14.75
CA ILE A 260 1.52 2.36 -15.72
C ILE A 260 2.68 3.07 -15.04
N GLY A 261 3.81 3.17 -15.70
CA GLY A 261 5.00 3.86 -15.19
C GLY A 261 6.17 2.94 -14.87
N PRO A 262 7.35 3.50 -14.61
CA PRO A 262 8.57 2.72 -14.31
C PRO A 262 8.37 1.86 -13.07
N ALA A 263 8.82 0.60 -13.10
CA ALA A 263 8.64 -0.40 -12.05
C ALA A 263 7.19 -0.75 -11.68
N ALA A 264 6.18 -0.24 -12.39
CA ALA A 264 4.79 -0.62 -12.16
C ALA A 264 4.56 -2.09 -12.49
N HIS A 265 3.80 -2.77 -11.65
CA HIS A 265 3.34 -4.14 -11.87
C HIS A 265 1.91 -4.12 -12.39
N SER A 266 1.53 -5.16 -13.12
CA SER A 266 0.17 -5.41 -13.61
C SER A 266 -0.18 -6.88 -13.43
N PHE A 267 -1.48 -7.18 -13.28
CA PHE A 267 -1.98 -8.54 -13.14
C PHE A 267 -3.31 -8.69 -13.88
N ASP A 268 -3.41 -9.71 -14.74
CA ASP A 268 -4.62 -9.97 -15.52
C ASP A 268 -5.42 -11.20 -15.04
N GLY A 269 -5.03 -11.77 -13.90
CA GLY A 269 -5.61 -12.99 -13.33
C GLY A 269 -4.80 -14.25 -13.62
N GLU A 270 -3.91 -14.26 -14.62
CA GLU A 270 -3.09 -15.39 -15.03
C GLU A 270 -1.61 -15.04 -15.15
N GLU A 271 -1.30 -13.85 -15.66
CA GLU A 271 0.06 -13.35 -15.85
C GLU A 271 0.32 -12.11 -14.99
N ARG A 272 1.53 -12.02 -14.49
CA ARG A 272 2.07 -10.81 -13.88
C ARG A 272 3.04 -10.15 -14.85
N HIS A 273 2.91 -8.85 -15.03
CA HIS A 273 3.81 -8.04 -15.83
C HIS A 273 4.45 -6.97 -14.96
N TRP A 274 5.66 -6.55 -15.31
CA TRP A 274 6.32 -5.43 -14.64
C TRP A 274 7.14 -4.60 -15.61
N ASN A 275 7.10 -3.30 -15.45
CA ASN A 275 7.90 -2.37 -16.21
C ASN A 275 9.34 -2.30 -15.69
N ALA A 276 10.26 -1.83 -16.52
CA ALA A 276 11.65 -1.67 -16.12
C ALA A 276 11.78 -0.75 -14.89
N SER A 277 12.52 -1.19 -13.88
CA SER A 277 12.88 -0.39 -12.70
C SER A 277 14.03 0.59 -13.04
N SER A 278 13.84 1.38 -14.11
CA SER A 278 14.72 2.45 -14.56
C SER A 278 13.91 3.46 -15.36
N VAL A 279 13.97 4.72 -14.96
CA VAL A 279 13.31 5.84 -15.64
C VAL A 279 13.79 5.94 -17.09
N GLU A 280 15.11 5.84 -17.33
CA GLU A 280 15.70 5.95 -18.68
C GLU A 280 15.22 4.82 -19.59
N LYS A 281 15.25 3.58 -19.09
CA LYS A 281 14.79 2.42 -19.87
C LYS A 281 13.28 2.50 -20.15
N TYR A 282 12.51 2.97 -19.20
CA TYR A 282 11.07 3.14 -19.35
C TYR A 282 10.74 4.21 -20.41
N ILE A 283 11.38 5.38 -20.35
CA ILE A 283 11.22 6.44 -21.36
C ILE A 283 11.60 5.93 -22.77
N ALA A 284 12.65 5.11 -22.86
CA ALA A 284 13.11 4.51 -24.11
C ALA A 284 12.20 3.37 -24.63
N GLY A 285 11.12 3.01 -23.91
CA GLY A 285 10.20 1.95 -24.35
C GLY A 285 10.79 0.53 -24.18
N ALA A 286 11.58 0.31 -23.12
CA ALA A 286 12.07 -1.04 -22.82
C ALA A 286 10.89 -1.99 -22.58
N PRO A 287 10.95 -3.24 -23.11
CA PRO A 287 9.87 -4.20 -22.96
C PRO A 287 9.62 -4.54 -21.48
N ALA A 288 8.35 -4.74 -21.13
CA ALA A 288 7.96 -5.25 -19.83
C ALA A 288 8.44 -6.69 -19.60
N GLY A 289 8.84 -7.02 -18.39
CA GLY A 289 8.98 -8.39 -17.94
C GLY A 289 7.61 -9.03 -17.73
N LYS A 290 7.54 -10.36 -17.82
CA LYS A 290 6.32 -11.11 -17.53
C LYS A 290 6.59 -12.48 -16.94
N GLU A 291 5.64 -12.97 -16.18
CA GLU A 291 5.59 -14.29 -15.59
C GLU A 291 4.19 -14.88 -15.72
N VAL A 292 4.11 -16.12 -16.17
CA VAL A 292 2.85 -16.89 -16.19
C VAL A 292 2.77 -17.68 -14.89
N LEU A 293 1.74 -17.40 -14.10
CA LEU A 293 1.56 -18.03 -12.79
C LEU A 293 1.08 -19.48 -12.96
N THR A 294 1.82 -20.42 -12.41
CA THR A 294 1.40 -21.82 -12.33
C THR A 294 0.20 -21.96 -11.39
N ARG A 295 -0.44 -23.14 -11.43
CA ARG A 295 -1.54 -23.42 -10.50
C ARG A 295 -1.09 -23.42 -9.02
N ARG A 296 0.18 -23.78 -8.76
CA ARG A 296 0.79 -23.72 -7.44
C ARG A 296 1.00 -22.25 -7.01
N ASP A 297 1.57 -21.43 -7.89
CA ASP A 297 1.80 -20.01 -7.59
C ASP A 297 0.50 -19.29 -7.26
N ARG A 298 -0.55 -19.51 -8.05
CA ARG A 298 -1.88 -18.95 -7.80
C ARG A 298 -2.50 -19.43 -6.48
N PHE A 299 -2.25 -20.68 -6.08
CA PHE A 299 -2.68 -21.18 -4.78
C PHE A 299 -1.92 -20.49 -3.64
N ASN A 300 -0.60 -20.42 -3.72
CA ASN A 300 0.24 -19.78 -2.72
C ASN A 300 -0.08 -18.28 -2.60
N GLU A 301 -0.29 -17.59 -3.71
CA GLU A 301 -0.73 -16.19 -3.70
C GLU A 301 -2.11 -16.02 -3.07
N TYR A 302 -3.06 -16.90 -3.36
CA TYR A 302 -4.37 -16.87 -2.70
C TYR A 302 -4.26 -17.05 -1.18
N VAL A 303 -3.45 -18.00 -0.71
CA VAL A 303 -3.17 -18.19 0.73
C VAL A 303 -2.54 -16.92 1.31
N MET A 304 -1.52 -16.38 0.64
CA MET A 304 -0.80 -15.18 1.10
C MET A 304 -1.71 -13.98 1.22
N THR A 305 -2.51 -13.69 0.20
CA THR A 305 -3.36 -12.50 0.19
C THR A 305 -4.54 -12.64 1.15
N ALA A 306 -5.19 -13.79 1.18
CA ALA A 306 -6.35 -14.01 2.04
C ALA A 306 -6.00 -13.96 3.53
N LEU A 307 -4.88 -14.55 3.96
CA LEU A 307 -4.47 -14.56 5.37
C LEU A 307 -3.92 -13.21 5.88
N ARG A 308 -3.72 -12.24 5.01
CA ARG A 308 -3.38 -10.87 5.39
C ARG A 308 -4.60 -9.98 5.63
N THR A 309 -5.81 -10.54 5.52
CA THR A 309 -7.08 -9.85 5.74
C THR A 309 -7.94 -10.53 6.80
N VAL A 310 -8.85 -9.79 7.40
CA VAL A 310 -9.82 -10.31 8.38
C VAL A 310 -10.77 -11.32 7.77
N GLU A 311 -10.99 -11.26 6.47
CA GLU A 311 -11.86 -12.19 5.74
C GLU A 311 -11.26 -13.59 5.70
N GLY A 312 -9.93 -13.71 5.60
CA GLY A 312 -9.23 -14.98 5.52
C GLY A 312 -9.57 -15.82 4.29
N ILE A 313 -9.13 -17.07 4.32
CA ILE A 313 -9.34 -18.06 3.25
C ILE A 313 -10.79 -18.57 3.30
N ASP A 314 -11.53 -18.41 2.21
CA ASP A 314 -12.81 -19.09 2.00
C ASP A 314 -12.54 -20.55 1.62
N LEU A 315 -12.94 -21.48 2.49
CA LEU A 315 -12.62 -22.91 2.31
C LEU A 315 -13.38 -23.53 1.15
N GLU A 316 -14.60 -23.08 0.87
CA GLU A 316 -15.39 -23.55 -0.26
C GLU A 316 -14.82 -23.05 -1.58
N GLU A 317 -14.51 -21.75 -1.67
CA GLU A 317 -13.85 -21.16 -2.83
C GLU A 317 -12.48 -21.82 -3.09
N ALA A 318 -11.66 -22.02 -2.06
CA ALA A 318 -10.37 -22.69 -2.17
C ALA A 318 -10.50 -24.13 -2.73
N ALA A 319 -11.49 -24.88 -2.25
CA ALA A 319 -11.78 -26.24 -2.77
C ALA A 319 -12.19 -26.19 -4.25
N ALA A 320 -13.08 -25.27 -4.61
CA ALA A 320 -13.59 -25.13 -5.98
C ALA A 320 -12.48 -24.71 -6.95
N ARG A 321 -11.63 -23.72 -6.58
CA ARG A 321 -10.55 -23.18 -7.44
C ARG A 321 -9.36 -24.11 -7.55
N PHE A 322 -8.93 -24.71 -6.45
CA PHE A 322 -7.65 -25.41 -6.37
C PHE A 322 -7.77 -26.92 -6.13
N GLY A 323 -8.95 -27.40 -5.75
CA GLY A 323 -9.26 -28.82 -5.56
C GLY A 323 -9.15 -29.25 -4.09
N ALA A 324 -10.00 -30.24 -3.73
CA ALA A 324 -10.12 -30.74 -2.35
C ALA A 324 -8.81 -31.29 -1.77
N LYS A 325 -7.94 -31.88 -2.60
CA LYS A 325 -6.64 -32.45 -2.15
C LYS A 325 -5.70 -31.37 -1.61
N ARG A 326 -5.61 -30.23 -2.33
CA ARG A 326 -4.78 -29.09 -1.87
C ARG A 326 -5.33 -28.48 -0.60
N LEU A 327 -6.66 -28.29 -0.55
CA LEU A 327 -7.31 -27.79 0.65
C LEU A 327 -7.06 -28.70 1.86
N ALA A 328 -7.22 -30.02 1.73
CA ALA A 328 -6.98 -30.98 2.81
C ALA A 328 -5.53 -30.88 3.32
N ARG A 329 -4.54 -30.85 2.43
CA ARG A 329 -3.14 -30.65 2.80
C ARG A 329 -2.94 -29.35 3.59
N MET A 330 -3.42 -28.22 3.06
CA MET A 330 -3.32 -26.93 3.74
C MET A 330 -3.97 -26.98 5.14
N GLN A 331 -5.11 -27.64 5.30
CA GLN A 331 -5.74 -27.79 6.61
C GLN A 331 -4.94 -28.68 7.58
N GLU A 332 -4.24 -29.68 7.08
CA GLU A 332 -3.29 -30.49 7.87
C GLU A 332 -2.13 -29.62 8.37
N GLU A 333 -1.52 -28.81 7.48
CA GLU A 333 -0.45 -27.86 7.83
C GLU A 333 -0.96 -26.75 8.78
N ALA A 334 -2.22 -26.33 8.67
CA ALA A 334 -2.83 -25.34 9.55
C ALA A 334 -3.14 -25.86 10.96
N ALA A 335 -3.19 -27.19 11.18
CA ALA A 335 -3.63 -27.79 12.44
C ALA A 335 -2.85 -27.32 13.69
N PRO A 336 -1.52 -27.09 13.68
CA PRO A 336 -0.81 -26.52 14.83
C PRO A 336 -1.28 -25.10 15.16
N PHE A 337 -1.49 -24.28 14.17
CA PHE A 337 -1.92 -22.86 14.32
C PHE A 337 -3.38 -22.77 14.80
N LEU A 338 -4.23 -23.70 14.39
CA LEU A 338 -5.59 -23.83 14.90
C LEU A 338 -5.61 -24.24 16.39
N ARG A 339 -4.75 -25.17 16.79
CA ARG A 339 -4.65 -25.59 18.20
C ARG A 339 -4.10 -24.48 19.11
N SER A 340 -3.17 -23.67 18.61
CA SER A 340 -2.62 -22.51 19.36
C SER A 340 -3.56 -21.30 19.40
N GLY A 341 -4.62 -21.29 18.57
CA GLY A 341 -5.49 -20.12 18.40
C GLY A 341 -4.91 -19.03 17.53
N THR A 342 -3.76 -19.26 16.89
CA THR A 342 -3.17 -18.31 15.91
C THR A 342 -4.00 -18.23 14.63
N LEU A 343 -4.61 -19.35 14.21
CA LEU A 343 -5.65 -19.41 13.20
C LEU A 343 -6.99 -19.78 13.82
N ARG A 344 -8.08 -19.30 13.23
CA ARG A 344 -9.46 -19.68 13.60
C ARG A 344 -10.25 -20.02 12.35
N ILE A 345 -11.13 -21.02 12.49
CA ILE A 345 -12.14 -21.32 11.46
C ILE A 345 -13.50 -20.92 11.99
N ALA A 346 -14.14 -20.02 11.27
CA ALA A 346 -15.52 -19.60 11.58
C ALA A 346 -16.30 -19.37 10.28
N ARG A 347 -17.53 -19.84 10.22
CA ARG A 347 -18.44 -19.66 9.06
C ARG A 347 -17.82 -20.07 7.71
N GLY A 348 -17.06 -21.17 7.68
CA GLY A 348 -16.40 -21.66 6.46
C GLY A 348 -15.15 -20.87 6.04
N ARG A 349 -14.67 -19.95 6.87
CA ARG A 349 -13.45 -19.17 6.61
C ARG A 349 -12.37 -19.47 7.63
N MET A 350 -11.11 -19.56 7.16
CA MET A 350 -9.92 -19.72 7.98
C MET A 350 -9.13 -18.41 7.95
N ALA A 351 -8.95 -17.76 9.09
CA ALA A 351 -8.33 -16.45 9.20
C ALA A 351 -7.43 -16.33 10.44
N LEU A 352 -6.47 -15.41 10.38
CA LEU A 352 -5.80 -14.89 11.57
C LEU A 352 -6.73 -13.87 12.24
N PRO A 353 -6.88 -13.92 13.58
CA PRO A 353 -7.40 -12.78 14.31
C PRO A 353 -6.50 -11.56 14.11
N PRO A 354 -7.04 -10.32 13.99
CA PRO A 354 -6.23 -9.15 13.70
C PRO A 354 -5.06 -8.91 14.66
N GLU A 355 -5.26 -9.24 15.94
CA GLU A 355 -4.22 -9.19 16.98
C GLU A 355 -3.04 -10.16 16.73
N LYS A 356 -3.13 -11.01 15.71
CA LYS A 356 -2.09 -11.97 15.29
C LYS A 356 -1.49 -11.67 13.91
N PHE A 357 -1.82 -10.55 13.29
CA PHE A 357 -1.29 -10.23 11.96
C PHE A 357 0.24 -10.05 11.93
N LEU A 358 0.87 -9.68 13.04
CA LEU A 358 2.33 -9.55 13.11
C LEU A 358 3.06 -10.87 12.74
N VAL A 359 2.45 -12.02 13.04
CA VAL A 359 3.04 -13.34 12.72
C VAL A 359 2.47 -13.96 11.44
N SER A 360 1.72 -13.21 10.65
CA SER A 360 1.06 -13.70 9.44
C SER A 360 2.03 -14.34 8.44
N ASP A 361 3.21 -13.74 8.22
CA ASP A 361 4.18 -14.24 7.23
C ASP A 361 4.72 -15.63 7.61
N ALA A 362 4.95 -15.91 8.89
CA ALA A 362 5.37 -17.21 9.36
C ALA A 362 4.27 -18.28 9.15
N VAL A 363 3.02 -17.91 9.43
CA VAL A 363 1.87 -18.80 9.20
C VAL A 363 1.67 -19.05 7.71
N ILE A 364 1.70 -18.01 6.89
CA ILE A 364 1.55 -18.07 5.44
C ILE A 364 2.61 -18.98 4.82
N GLY A 365 3.89 -18.78 5.20
CA GLY A 365 5.00 -19.58 4.71
C GLY A 365 4.86 -21.07 5.02
N ALA A 366 4.33 -21.41 6.20
CA ALA A 366 4.07 -22.80 6.59
C ALA A 366 2.94 -23.47 5.79
N LEU A 367 2.02 -22.68 5.22
CA LEU A 367 0.89 -23.19 4.43
C LEU A 367 1.17 -23.26 2.92
N PHE A 368 2.30 -22.75 2.46
CA PHE A 368 2.65 -22.78 1.03
C PHE A 368 2.84 -24.20 0.52
N GLU A 369 2.40 -24.43 -0.70
CA GLU A 369 2.74 -25.64 -1.46
C GLU A 369 4.16 -25.49 -2.01
N THR A 370 5.08 -26.33 -1.57
CA THR A 370 6.48 -26.39 -1.99
C THR A 370 6.68 -27.28 -3.23
#